data_2f1808f9f090c9f31431955a86abc8b5
#
_entry.id   2f1808f9f090c9f31431955a86abc8b5
#
_cell.length_a   1.000
_cell.length_b   1.000
_cell.length_c   1.000
_cell.angle_alpha   90.00
_cell.angle_beta   90.00
_cell.angle_gamma   90.00
#
_symmetry.space_group_name_H-M   'P 1'
#
loop_
_entity.id
_entity.type
_entity.pdbx_description
1 polymer ?
#
loop_
_entity_poly.entity_id
_entity_poly.type
_entity_poly.pdbx_seq_one_letter_code
_entity_poly.pdbx_strand_id
1 'polypeptide(L)' 'MLRSIGIDIVIVRGNAGLVHARSRQMRSLMVMGRSEDELWRDMDPVLRDLLDIEGDKVTTMTIDRPGRRVRVDVE' A
#
# COMPACT_ATOMS: atom_id res chain seq x y z
N MET A 1 0.45 22.47 1.94
CA MET A 1 1.82 22.04 2.24
C MET A 1 1.95 20.57 1.90
N LEU A 2 2.97 20.21 1.14
CA LEU A 2 3.20 18.80 0.76
C LEU A 2 3.88 18.05 1.89
N ARG A 3 3.40 16.85 2.16
CA ARG A 3 4.02 15.91 3.10
C ARG A 3 4.34 14.61 2.38
N SER A 4 5.40 13.96 2.78
CA SER A 4 5.73 12.62 2.31
C SER A 4 5.46 11.61 3.41
N ILE A 5 4.76 10.54 3.04
CA ILE A 5 4.44 9.44 3.96
C ILE A 5 5.16 8.19 3.43
N GLY A 6 5.95 7.56 4.28
CA GLY A 6 6.57 6.28 3.97
C GLY A 6 5.75 5.15 4.55
N ILE A 7 5.43 4.16 3.73
CA ILE A 7 4.63 3.01 4.13
C ILE A 7 5.43 1.75 3.82
N ASP A 8 5.86 1.05 4.86
CA ASP A 8 6.55 -0.22 4.71
C ASP A 8 5.51 -1.33 4.56
N ILE A 9 5.72 -2.18 3.56
CA ILE A 9 4.77 -3.24 3.23
C ILE A 9 5.32 -4.57 3.71
N VAL A 10 4.51 -5.28 4.48
CA VAL A 10 4.79 -6.64 4.91
C VAL A 10 3.91 -7.58 4.10
N ILE A 11 4.53 -8.53 3.41
CA ILE A 11 3.82 -9.51 2.61
C ILE A 11 3.82 -10.82 3.35
N VAL A 12 2.64 -11.36 3.59
CA VAL A 12 2.44 -12.64 4.28
C VAL A 12 1.82 -13.63 3.32
N ARG A 13 2.42 -14.82 3.23
CA ARG A 13 1.88 -15.91 2.45
C ARG A 13 0.96 -16.75 3.33
N GLY A 14 -0.28 -16.83 2.92
CA GLY A 14 -1.28 -17.66 3.60
C GLY A 14 -1.43 -19.02 2.95
N ASN A 15 -2.42 -19.77 3.39
CA ASN A 15 -2.79 -21.04 2.81
C ASN A 15 -3.42 -20.85 1.42
N ALA A 16 -3.40 -21.91 0.62
CA ALA A 16 -4.01 -21.92 -0.71
C ALA A 16 -3.38 -20.95 -1.71
N GLY A 17 -2.11 -20.56 -1.50
CA GLY A 17 -1.39 -19.69 -2.43
C GLY A 17 -1.79 -18.23 -2.37
N LEU A 18 -2.63 -17.84 -1.42
CA LEU A 18 -2.99 -16.44 -1.25
C LEU A 18 -1.86 -15.68 -0.57
N VAL A 19 -1.68 -14.43 -0.98
CA VAL A 19 -0.76 -13.50 -0.34
C VAL A 19 -1.54 -12.27 0.11
N HIS A 20 -1.11 -11.67 1.20
CA HIS A 20 -1.68 -10.39 1.62
C HIS A 20 -0.61 -9.44 2.09
N ALA A 21 -0.89 -8.16 1.92
CA ALA A 21 -0.02 -7.08 2.32
C ALA A 21 -0.64 -6.33 3.50
N ARG A 22 0.21 -5.98 4.44
CA ARG A 22 -0.14 -5.18 5.61
C ARG A 22 0.94 -4.14 5.84
N SER A 23 0.66 -3.15 6.65
CA SER A 23 1.63 -2.13 7.03
C SER A 23 1.49 -1.75 8.50
N ARG A 24 2.62 -1.48 9.14
CA ARG A 24 2.63 -0.97 10.52
C ARG A 24 2.17 0.48 10.59
N GLN A 25 2.51 1.26 9.57
CA GLN A 25 2.17 2.68 9.52
C GLN A 25 0.71 2.92 9.19
N MET A 26 0.06 1.93 8.59
CA MET A 26 -1.34 2.05 8.16
C MET A 26 -2.06 0.75 8.49
N ARG A 27 -2.64 0.69 9.68
CA ARG A 27 -3.28 -0.54 10.18
C ARG A 27 -4.49 -0.96 9.38
N SER A 28 -5.17 -0.02 8.75
CA SER A 28 -6.33 -0.32 7.92
C SER A 28 -5.96 -0.93 6.57
N LEU A 29 -4.67 -0.90 6.20
CA LEU A 29 -4.24 -1.45 4.93
C LEU A 29 -4.31 -2.98 4.96
N MET A 30 -5.06 -3.53 4.02
CA MET A 30 -5.02 -4.95 3.71
C MET A 30 -5.31 -5.11 2.22
N VAL A 31 -4.34 -5.67 1.51
CA VAL A 31 -4.48 -6.01 0.10
C VAL A 31 -4.25 -7.50 -0.03
N MET A 32 -5.13 -8.19 -0.70
CA MET A 32 -5.05 -9.63 -0.91
C MET A 32 -4.96 -9.92 -2.39
N GLY A 33 -4.25 -10.99 -2.73
CA GLY A 33 -4.12 -11.43 -4.10
C GLY A 33 -3.67 -12.87 -4.18
N ARG A 34 -3.67 -13.41 -5.40
CA ARG A 34 -3.21 -14.76 -5.67
C ARG A 34 -1.71 -14.80 -5.98
N SER A 35 -1.12 -13.63 -6.20
CA SER A 35 0.31 -13.48 -6.46
C SER A 35 0.76 -12.11 -5.97
N GLU A 36 2.08 -11.94 -5.82
CA GLU A 36 2.63 -10.63 -5.49
C GLU A 36 2.35 -9.61 -6.59
N ASP A 37 2.39 -9.99 -7.85
CA ASP A 37 2.08 -9.08 -8.96
C ASP A 37 0.67 -8.53 -8.86
N GLU A 38 -0.30 -9.37 -8.58
CA GLU A 38 -1.68 -8.95 -8.39
C GLU A 38 -1.82 -8.01 -7.18
N LEU A 39 -1.15 -8.35 -6.09
CA LEU A 39 -1.14 -7.55 -4.88
C LEU A 39 -0.59 -6.14 -5.13
N TRP A 40 0.56 -6.04 -5.81
CA TRP A 40 1.17 -4.75 -6.12
C TRP A 40 0.34 -3.93 -7.10
N ARG A 41 -0.32 -4.58 -8.04
CA ARG A 41 -1.22 -3.90 -8.97
C ARG A 41 -2.40 -3.24 -8.26
N ASP A 42 -2.92 -3.89 -7.23
CA ASP A 42 -4.06 -3.39 -6.47
C ASP A 42 -3.66 -2.41 -5.36
N MET A 43 -2.37 -2.30 -5.05
CA MET A 43 -1.86 -1.47 -3.97
C MET A 43 -2.20 0.02 -4.16
N ASP A 44 -1.98 0.54 -5.36
CA ASP A 44 -2.21 1.96 -5.65
C ASP A 44 -3.67 2.38 -5.37
N PRO A 45 -4.69 1.75 -5.99
CA PRO A 45 -6.06 2.18 -5.75
C PRO A 45 -6.51 1.99 -4.30
N VAL A 46 -6.06 0.94 -3.64
CA VAL A 46 -6.42 0.71 -2.24
C VAL A 46 -5.83 1.78 -1.34
N LEU A 47 -4.55 2.11 -1.53
CA LEU A 47 -3.91 3.16 -0.73
C LEU A 47 -4.54 4.53 -0.97
N ARG A 48 -4.88 4.85 -2.21
CA ARG A 48 -5.54 6.12 -2.52
C ARG A 48 -6.90 6.23 -1.82
N ASP A 49 -7.67 5.15 -1.83
CA ASP A 49 -8.97 5.13 -1.17
C ASP A 49 -8.83 5.30 0.35
N LEU A 50 -7.89 4.60 0.97
CA LEU A 50 -7.67 4.71 2.41
C LEU A 50 -7.21 6.10 2.83
N LEU A 51 -6.29 6.69 2.08
CA LEU A 51 -5.79 8.03 2.37
C LEU A 51 -6.88 9.08 2.15
N ASP A 52 -7.71 8.90 1.14
CA ASP A 52 -8.85 9.79 0.89
C ASP A 52 -9.83 9.78 2.07
N ILE A 53 -10.12 8.59 2.62
CA ILE A 53 -10.98 8.45 3.80
C ILE A 53 -10.40 9.21 4.99
N GLU A 54 -9.07 9.24 5.13
CA GLU A 54 -8.38 9.97 6.20
C GLU A 54 -8.28 11.48 5.92
N GLY A 55 -8.74 11.94 4.75
CA GLY A 55 -8.71 13.34 4.37
C GLY A 55 -7.42 13.79 3.71
N ASP A 56 -6.56 12.87 3.34
CA ASP A 56 -5.30 13.18 2.66
C ASP A 56 -5.47 13.20 1.15
N LYS A 57 -4.99 14.26 0.53
CA LYS A 57 -5.04 14.37 -0.92
C LYS A 57 -3.71 13.89 -1.53
N VAL A 58 -3.76 12.74 -2.17
CA VAL A 58 -2.58 12.14 -2.79
C VAL A 58 -2.22 12.90 -4.07
N THR A 59 -0.97 13.37 -4.15
CA THR A 59 -0.45 14.02 -5.34
C THR A 59 0.41 13.07 -6.18
N THR A 60 1.28 12.30 -5.53
CA THR A 60 2.09 11.29 -6.21
C THR A 60 2.23 10.06 -5.34
N MET A 61 2.41 8.92 -5.98
CA MET A 61 2.67 7.67 -5.31
C MET A 61 3.80 6.93 -6.03
N THR A 62 4.83 6.56 -5.28
CA THR A 62 5.96 5.82 -5.81
C THR A 62 6.04 4.47 -5.11
N ILE A 63 5.98 3.40 -5.89
CA ILE A 63 5.99 2.04 -5.36
C ILE A 63 7.36 1.43 -5.63
N ASP A 64 8.06 1.06 -4.56
CA ASP A 64 9.30 0.32 -4.61
C ASP A 64 9.00 -1.12 -4.23
N ARG A 65 8.81 -1.98 -5.24
CA ARG A 65 8.46 -3.39 -5.04
C ARG A 65 9.60 -4.18 -4.37
N PRO A 66 10.84 -4.08 -4.86
CA PRO A 66 11.95 -4.81 -4.23
C PRO A 66 12.17 -4.40 -2.78
N GLY A 67 12.07 -3.13 -2.46
CA GLY A 67 12.21 -2.60 -1.11
C GLY A 67 10.96 -2.75 -0.25
N ARG A 68 9.86 -3.19 -0.84
CA ARG A 68 8.55 -3.34 -0.18
C ARG A 68 8.14 -2.08 0.54
N ARG A 69 8.21 -0.98 -0.18
CA ARG A 69 7.91 0.33 0.36
C ARG A 69 7.11 1.16 -0.64
N VAL A 70 6.18 1.93 -0.10
CA VAL A 70 5.42 2.90 -0.88
C VAL A 70 5.67 4.27 -0.28
N ARG A 71 6.00 5.23 -1.12
CA ARG A 71 6.11 6.62 -0.74
C ARG A 71 4.92 7.37 -1.33
N VAL A 72 4.20 8.07 -0.48
CA VAL A 72 3.04 8.85 -0.91
C VAL A 72 3.28 10.30 -0.55
N ASP A 73 3.15 11.16 -1.54
CA ASP A 73 3.18 12.61 -1.32
C ASP A 73 1.72 13.07 -1.25
N VAL A 74 1.38 13.77 -0.19
CA VAL A 74 0.03 14.26 0.08
C VAL A 74 0.05 15.77 0.29
N GLU A 75 -1.06 16.38 -0.02
CA GLU A 75 -1.26 17.81 0.13
C GLU A 75 -2.10 18.13 1.36
#